data_9b2fa87b8c6905b1d049a63fed37cae9
#
_entry.id   9b2fa87b8c6905b1d049a63fed37cae9
#
_cell.length_a   1.000
_cell.length_b   1.000
_cell.length_c   1.000
_cell.angle_alpha   90.00
_cell.angle_beta   90.00
_cell.angle_gamma   90.00
#
_symmetry.space_group_name_H-M   'P 1'
#
loop_
_entity.id
_entity.type
_entity.pdbx_description
1 polymer ?
#
loop_
_entity_poly.entity_id
_entity_poly.type
_entity_poly.pdbx_seq_one_letter_code
_entity_poly.pdbx_strand_id
1 'polypeptide(L)'
;MNSTQNQPEIWKPIPGFEGSYEVSDHGRVRSLDRLGVDGRRIKGKMRKIGVNTHGYLRVSLSRDHDKRYYLVHRLVLEAFVGPCPDGMEGCHNDGDPTNANLYNLRWDTRSANMYDKQIHGTDFHRNKTHCPKGHPLSGDNLVPWYAHRGYRKCKICHNESVSKYKAKKRKADRVAKNQLKLIGG
;
A
#
# COMPACT_ATOMS: atom_id res chain seq x y z
N MET A 1 17.76 16.23 25.37
CA MET A 1 19.00 16.09 24.58
C MET A 1 19.13 14.61 24.21
N ASN A 2 18.69 14.24 23.01
CA ASN A 2 18.61 12.84 22.61
C ASN A 2 19.95 12.36 22.05
N SER A 3 20.64 11.55 22.84
CA SER A 3 21.95 10.92 22.52
C SER A 3 21.81 9.71 21.58
N THR A 4 21.00 9.76 20.56
CA THR A 4 20.71 8.60 19.67
C THR A 4 21.54 8.59 18.38
N GLN A 5 22.55 9.47 18.25
CA GLN A 5 23.25 9.65 16.97
C GLN A 5 24.61 8.95 16.81
N ASN A 6 25.03 8.06 17.73
CA ASN A 6 26.34 7.44 17.64
C ASN A 6 26.39 5.92 17.86
N GLN A 7 25.29 5.23 17.60
CA GLN A 7 25.34 3.76 17.55
C GLN A 7 25.79 3.32 16.15
N PRO A 8 26.78 2.39 16.05
CA PRO A 8 27.20 1.87 14.76
C PRO A 8 26.04 1.18 14.07
N GLU A 9 25.86 1.43 12.79
CA GLU A 9 24.83 0.79 11.96
C GLU A 9 25.01 -0.73 11.96
N ILE A 10 23.94 -1.44 12.26
CA ILE A 10 23.92 -2.90 12.36
C ILE A 10 23.49 -3.48 11.02
N TRP A 11 24.23 -4.46 10.52
CA TRP A 11 23.96 -5.17 9.28
C TRP A 11 23.58 -6.61 9.54
N LYS A 12 22.53 -7.12 8.88
CA LYS A 12 22.12 -8.51 8.94
C LYS A 12 21.95 -9.10 7.56
N PRO A 13 22.25 -10.39 7.37
CA PRO A 13 21.91 -11.10 6.13
C PRO A 13 20.43 -10.97 5.80
N ILE A 14 20.12 -10.77 4.52
CA ILE A 14 18.74 -10.81 4.04
C ILE A 14 18.30 -12.27 3.95
N PRO A 15 17.18 -12.67 4.62
CA PRO A 15 16.67 -14.03 4.54
C PRO A 15 16.46 -14.49 3.08
N GLY A 16 16.98 -15.68 2.75
CA GLY A 16 16.98 -16.23 1.40
C GLY A 16 18.05 -15.65 0.46
N PHE A 17 18.91 -14.74 0.95
CA PHE A 17 20.02 -14.16 0.21
C PHE A 17 21.33 -14.16 1.03
N GLU A 18 21.44 -15.06 1.99
CA GLU A 18 22.58 -15.21 2.87
C GLU A 18 23.88 -15.33 2.04
N GLY A 19 24.94 -14.67 2.50
CA GLY A 19 26.22 -14.62 1.78
C GLY A 19 26.24 -13.76 0.50
N SER A 20 25.11 -13.22 0.08
CA SER A 20 25.00 -12.40 -1.13
C SER A 20 24.63 -10.95 -0.84
N TYR A 21 23.70 -10.73 0.09
CA TYR A 21 23.20 -9.39 0.43
C TYR A 21 22.91 -9.24 1.92
N GLU A 22 23.11 -8.04 2.40
CA GLU A 22 22.75 -7.61 3.75
C GLU A 22 21.89 -6.36 3.72
N VAL A 23 21.08 -6.20 4.75
CA VAL A 23 20.28 -5.00 5.03
C VAL A 23 20.68 -4.45 6.40
N SER A 24 20.68 -3.12 6.53
CA SER A 24 20.95 -2.46 7.80
C SER A 24 19.66 -2.08 8.52
N ASP A 25 19.78 -1.83 9.82
CA ASP A 25 18.74 -1.25 10.68
C ASP A 25 18.32 0.17 10.26
N HIS A 26 19.11 0.83 9.40
CA HIS A 26 18.79 2.12 8.78
C HIS A 26 18.14 1.99 7.40
N GLY A 27 17.84 0.77 6.94
CA GLY A 27 17.19 0.53 5.64
C GLY A 27 18.15 0.65 4.45
N ARG A 28 19.45 0.61 4.66
CA ARG A 28 20.45 0.52 3.57
C ARG A 28 20.67 -0.94 3.17
N VAL A 29 21.00 -1.19 1.92
CA VAL A 29 21.23 -2.56 1.40
C VAL A 29 22.58 -2.61 0.70
N ARG A 30 23.35 -3.67 0.95
CA ARG A 30 24.64 -3.93 0.29
C ARG A 30 24.73 -5.36 -0.23
N SER A 31 25.47 -5.54 -1.33
CA SER A 31 25.94 -6.86 -1.74
C SER A 31 27.28 -7.16 -1.10
N LEU A 32 27.55 -8.45 -0.87
CA LEU A 32 28.81 -8.92 -0.30
C LEU A 32 29.78 -9.35 -1.40
N ASP A 33 31.08 -9.39 -1.06
CA ASP A 33 32.10 -10.03 -1.87
C ASP A 33 31.78 -11.52 -1.97
N ARG A 34 31.73 -12.07 -3.19
CA ARG A 34 31.44 -13.48 -3.41
C ARG A 34 32.00 -13.97 -4.73
N LEU A 35 32.03 -15.26 -4.92
CA LEU A 35 32.26 -15.86 -6.22
C LEU A 35 30.92 -15.98 -6.98
N GLY A 36 30.90 -15.61 -8.24
CA GLY A 36 29.79 -15.89 -9.16
C GLY A 36 29.74 -17.37 -9.52
N VAL A 37 28.64 -17.78 -10.14
CA VAL A 37 28.46 -19.17 -10.64
C VAL A 37 29.55 -19.54 -11.65
N ASP A 38 30.09 -18.56 -12.36
CA ASP A 38 31.18 -18.69 -13.33
C ASP A 38 32.59 -18.60 -12.69
N GLY A 39 32.68 -18.61 -11.36
CA GLY A 39 33.93 -18.49 -10.60
C GLY A 39 34.53 -17.08 -10.55
N ARG A 40 33.92 -16.08 -11.18
CA ARG A 40 34.41 -14.70 -11.15
C ARG A 40 34.18 -14.05 -9.78
N ARG A 41 35.15 -13.27 -9.33
CA ARG A 41 34.97 -12.43 -8.13
C ARG A 41 33.99 -11.31 -8.39
N ILE A 42 32.93 -11.26 -7.59
CA ILE A 42 31.94 -10.18 -7.56
C ILE A 42 32.27 -9.34 -6.33
N LYS A 43 32.66 -8.09 -6.52
CA LYS A 43 32.92 -7.15 -5.43
C LYS A 43 31.61 -6.64 -4.84
N GLY A 44 31.51 -6.67 -3.51
CA GLY A 44 30.38 -6.13 -2.76
C GLY A 44 30.28 -4.61 -2.93
N LYS A 45 29.04 -4.11 -2.94
CA LYS A 45 28.76 -2.67 -3.05
C LYS A 45 27.40 -2.32 -2.48
N MET A 46 27.26 -1.05 -2.09
CA MET A 46 25.97 -0.47 -1.74
C MET A 46 24.99 -0.58 -2.92
N ARG A 47 23.78 -0.98 -2.64
CA ARG A 47 22.73 -1.10 -3.67
C ARG A 47 21.98 0.21 -3.82
N LYS A 48 21.66 0.58 -5.06
CA LYS A 48 20.81 1.74 -5.33
C LYS A 48 19.38 1.40 -4.93
N ILE A 49 18.82 2.22 -4.05
CA ILE A 49 17.43 2.16 -3.61
C ILE A 49 16.64 3.15 -4.46
N GLY A 50 15.50 2.74 -4.97
CA GLY A 50 14.57 3.58 -5.70
C GLY A 50 13.22 3.62 -4.99
N VAL A 51 12.35 4.52 -5.41
CA VAL A 51 10.97 4.64 -4.92
C VAL A 51 10.03 4.00 -5.95
N ASN A 52 9.03 3.24 -5.49
CA ASN A 52 8.01 2.70 -6.37
C ASN A 52 6.85 3.70 -6.57
N THR A 53 5.89 3.37 -7.42
CA THR A 53 4.71 4.22 -7.71
C THR A 53 3.82 4.52 -6.49
N HIS A 54 3.96 3.74 -5.41
CA HIS A 54 3.22 3.91 -4.16
C HIS A 54 4.03 4.63 -3.07
N GLY A 55 5.22 5.15 -3.41
CA GLY A 55 6.07 5.88 -2.48
C GLY A 55 7.03 5.01 -1.64
N TYR A 56 6.96 3.67 -1.73
CA TYR A 56 7.82 2.79 -0.93
C TYR A 56 9.22 2.64 -1.50
N LEU A 57 10.21 2.57 -0.61
CA LEU A 57 11.58 2.22 -0.98
C LEU A 57 11.66 0.78 -1.49
N ARG A 58 12.30 0.60 -2.63
CA ARG A 58 12.57 -0.71 -3.23
C ARG A 58 14.00 -0.86 -3.68
N VAL A 59 14.50 -2.09 -3.60
CA VAL A 59 15.83 -2.48 -4.07
C VAL A 59 15.73 -3.67 -5.01
N SER A 60 16.61 -3.71 -6.01
CA SER A 60 16.71 -4.87 -6.90
C SER A 60 17.78 -5.82 -6.39
N LEU A 61 17.37 -7.06 -6.07
CA LEU A 61 18.24 -8.17 -5.72
C LEU A 61 18.16 -9.23 -6.82
N SER A 62 19.24 -10.00 -6.97
CA SER A 62 19.34 -11.08 -7.94
C SER A 62 19.80 -12.35 -7.26
N ARG A 63 19.10 -13.45 -7.53
CA ARG A 63 19.50 -14.81 -7.15
C ARG A 63 19.32 -15.72 -8.36
N ASP A 64 20.30 -16.56 -8.65
CA ASP A 64 20.24 -17.55 -9.73
C ASP A 64 19.78 -16.96 -11.08
N HIS A 65 20.36 -15.80 -11.46
CA HIS A 65 20.01 -15.02 -12.66
C HIS A 65 18.59 -14.40 -12.64
N ASP A 66 17.75 -14.70 -11.64
CA ASP A 66 16.44 -14.04 -11.46
C ASP A 66 16.63 -12.73 -10.67
N LYS A 67 16.19 -11.63 -11.27
CA LYS A 67 16.29 -10.28 -10.72
C LYS A 67 14.90 -9.77 -10.37
N ARG A 68 14.69 -9.51 -9.07
CA ARG A 68 13.39 -9.01 -8.56
C ARG A 68 13.55 -7.76 -7.71
N TYR A 69 12.44 -7.03 -7.56
CA TYR A 69 12.36 -5.89 -6.65
C TYR A 69 11.74 -6.30 -5.33
N TYR A 70 12.39 -5.87 -4.25
CA TYR A 70 11.96 -6.10 -2.88
C TYR A 70 11.72 -4.78 -2.17
N LEU A 71 10.73 -4.72 -1.30
CA LEU A 71 10.45 -3.54 -0.47
C LEU A 71 11.44 -3.51 0.69
N VAL A 72 12.14 -2.39 0.86
CA VAL A 72 13.23 -2.27 1.84
C VAL A 72 12.72 -2.47 3.26
N HIS A 73 11.59 -1.86 3.64
CA HIS A 73 11.01 -2.01 4.98
C HIS A 73 10.71 -3.48 5.33
N ARG A 74 10.29 -4.30 4.35
CA ARG A 74 10.08 -5.74 4.59
C ARG A 74 11.38 -6.47 4.82
N LEU A 75 12.42 -6.18 4.03
CA LEU A 75 13.75 -6.77 4.23
C LEU A 75 14.31 -6.43 5.62
N VAL A 76 14.12 -5.19 6.09
CA VAL A 76 14.52 -4.79 7.44
C VAL A 76 13.75 -5.59 8.48
N LEU A 77 12.42 -5.64 8.39
CA LEU A 77 11.61 -6.38 9.36
C LEU A 77 11.94 -7.88 9.35
N GLU A 78 12.07 -8.49 8.19
CA GLU A 78 12.38 -9.92 8.06
C GLU A 78 13.76 -10.26 8.65
N ALA A 79 14.77 -9.38 8.45
CA ALA A 79 16.11 -9.60 8.96
C ALA A 79 16.25 -9.32 10.47
N PHE A 80 15.52 -8.36 11.01
CA PHE A 80 15.74 -7.89 12.40
C PHE A 80 14.67 -8.36 13.38
N VAL A 81 13.43 -8.51 12.94
CA VAL A 81 12.28 -8.90 13.77
C VAL A 81 11.90 -10.37 13.53
N GLY A 82 12.04 -10.83 12.28
CA GLY A 82 11.64 -12.17 11.87
C GLY A 82 10.60 -12.17 10.74
N PRO A 83 10.16 -13.37 10.31
CA PRO A 83 9.20 -13.51 9.21
C PRO A 83 7.89 -12.79 9.52
N CYS A 84 7.20 -12.35 8.45
CA CYS A 84 5.89 -11.72 8.59
C CYS A 84 4.89 -12.69 9.18
N PRO A 85 4.25 -12.41 10.33
CA PRO A 85 3.20 -13.25 10.87
C PRO A 85 1.98 -13.26 9.94
N ASP A 86 1.19 -14.35 9.98
CA ASP A 86 0.00 -14.50 9.17
C ASP A 86 -1.00 -13.36 9.37
N GLY A 87 -1.48 -12.79 8.26
CA GLY A 87 -2.45 -11.70 8.28
C GLY A 87 -1.87 -10.34 8.68
N MET A 88 -0.55 -10.22 8.88
CA MET A 88 0.11 -8.96 9.16
C MET A 88 0.76 -8.34 7.92
N GLU A 89 1.07 -7.06 8.00
CA GLU A 89 1.78 -6.28 6.99
C GLU A 89 2.82 -5.37 7.65
N GLY A 90 3.84 -4.96 6.90
CA GLY A 90 4.85 -4.03 7.39
C GLY A 90 4.31 -2.60 7.45
N CYS A 91 4.34 -1.99 8.63
CA CYS A 91 3.81 -0.67 8.92
C CYS A 91 4.93 0.31 9.29
N HIS A 92 4.75 1.59 8.92
CA HIS A 92 5.61 2.72 9.28
C HIS A 92 4.94 3.51 10.40
N ASN A 93 5.61 3.64 11.55
CA ASN A 93 5.07 4.30 12.73
C ASN A 93 4.82 5.80 12.53
N ASP A 94 5.59 6.45 11.66
CA ASP A 94 5.47 7.87 11.30
C ASP A 94 4.61 8.12 10.06
N GLY A 95 4.17 7.06 9.38
CA GLY A 95 3.40 7.13 8.13
C GLY A 95 4.21 7.51 6.89
N ASP A 96 5.55 7.69 6.99
CA ASP A 96 6.43 7.96 5.86
C ASP A 96 6.93 6.63 5.24
N PRO A 97 6.49 6.26 4.02
CA PRO A 97 6.91 5.02 3.36
C PRO A 97 8.39 5.02 2.94
N THR A 98 9.07 6.17 3.05
CA THR A 98 10.51 6.29 2.74
C THR A 98 11.40 6.14 3.98
N ASN A 99 10.85 6.17 5.19
CA ASN A 99 11.59 5.96 6.42
C ASN A 99 11.65 4.47 6.79
N ALA A 100 12.60 3.75 6.21
CA ALA A 100 12.80 2.32 6.46
C ALA A 100 13.74 2.00 7.64
N ASN A 101 13.89 2.91 8.60
CA ASN A 101 14.64 2.63 9.83
C ASN A 101 13.88 1.61 10.71
N LEU A 102 14.60 0.65 11.28
CA LEU A 102 14.03 -0.42 12.09
C LEU A 102 13.13 0.08 13.22
N TYR A 103 13.53 1.14 13.94
CA TYR A 103 12.75 1.72 15.05
C TYR A 103 11.40 2.30 14.59
N ASN A 104 11.28 2.61 13.29
CA ASN A 104 10.06 3.13 12.68
C ASN A 104 9.15 2.03 12.11
N LEU A 105 9.59 0.78 12.13
CA LEU A 105 8.90 -0.33 11.47
C LEU A 105 8.34 -1.33 12.47
N ARG A 106 7.18 -1.90 12.13
CA ARG A 106 6.60 -3.03 12.86
C ARG A 106 5.76 -3.92 11.94
N TRP A 107 5.60 -5.18 12.34
CA TRP A 107 4.52 -6.01 11.81
C TRP A 107 3.22 -5.67 12.54
N ASP A 108 2.15 -5.45 11.80
CA ASP A 108 0.84 -5.17 12.39
C ASP A 108 -0.29 -5.59 11.46
N THR A 109 -1.52 -5.62 12.00
CA THR A 109 -2.70 -5.97 11.23
C THR A 109 -3.07 -4.88 10.23
N ARG A 110 -3.78 -5.26 9.17
CA ARG A 110 -4.33 -4.30 8.21
C ARG A 110 -5.23 -3.24 8.87
N SER A 111 -5.99 -3.64 9.90
CA SER A 111 -6.86 -2.71 10.64
C SER A 111 -6.06 -1.64 11.38
N ALA A 112 -4.97 -2.03 12.06
CA ALA A 112 -4.07 -1.11 12.73
C ALA A 112 -3.40 -0.15 11.73
N ASN A 113 -2.88 -0.66 10.61
CA ASN A 113 -2.29 0.17 9.55
C ASN A 113 -3.31 1.16 8.94
N MET A 114 -4.57 0.77 8.79
CA MET A 114 -5.63 1.69 8.35
C MET A 114 -5.94 2.77 9.39
N TYR A 115 -5.86 2.42 10.69
CA TYR A 115 -6.00 3.39 11.77
C TYR A 115 -4.86 4.40 11.80
N ASP A 116 -3.61 3.93 11.62
CA ASP A 116 -2.43 4.81 11.50
C ASP A 116 -2.60 5.85 10.38
N LYS A 117 -3.10 5.43 9.22
CA LYS A 117 -3.39 6.36 8.11
C LYS A 117 -4.37 7.47 8.48
N GLN A 118 -5.28 7.21 9.43
CA GLN A 118 -6.19 8.23 9.94
C GLN A 118 -5.46 9.22 10.86
N ILE A 119 -4.60 8.70 11.77
CA ILE A 119 -3.80 9.52 12.68
C ILE A 119 -2.83 10.40 11.89
N HIS A 120 -2.14 9.83 10.90
CA HIS A 120 -1.17 10.57 10.07
C HIS A 120 -1.83 11.46 9.00
N GLY A 121 -3.16 11.45 8.88
CA GLY A 121 -3.86 12.23 7.86
C GLY A 121 -3.55 11.79 6.42
N THR A 122 -3.05 10.58 6.20
CA THR A 122 -2.69 10.04 4.88
C THR A 122 -3.81 9.22 4.23
N ASP A 123 -4.97 9.09 4.86
CA ASP A 123 -6.13 8.42 4.29
C ASP A 123 -6.75 9.26 3.16
N PHE A 124 -6.38 8.93 1.93
CA PHE A 124 -6.87 9.60 0.72
C PHE A 124 -8.41 9.65 0.65
N HIS A 125 -9.12 8.63 1.11
CA HIS A 125 -10.59 8.60 1.05
C HIS A 125 -11.23 9.51 2.10
N ARG A 126 -10.64 9.61 3.28
CA ARG A 126 -11.10 10.52 4.33
C ARG A 126 -10.73 11.98 4.07
N ASN A 127 -9.63 12.22 3.37
CA ASN A 127 -9.15 13.57 3.09
C ASN A 127 -9.80 14.23 1.86
N LYS A 128 -10.59 13.47 1.07
CA LYS A 128 -11.33 14.04 -0.06
C LYS A 128 -12.35 15.05 0.42
N THR A 129 -12.22 16.28 -0.02
CA THR A 129 -13.20 17.35 0.23
C THR A 129 -14.31 17.38 -0.81
N HIS A 130 -14.04 16.85 -2.02
CA HIS A 130 -14.97 16.85 -3.14
C HIS A 130 -15.06 15.49 -3.82
N CYS A 131 -16.21 15.18 -4.42
CA CYS A 131 -16.36 14.01 -5.27
C CYS A 131 -15.67 14.21 -6.64
N PRO A 132 -15.53 13.17 -7.50
CA PRO A 132 -14.90 13.30 -8.82
C PRO A 132 -15.57 14.31 -9.75
N LYS A 133 -16.83 14.70 -9.49
CA LYS A 133 -17.58 15.73 -10.23
C LYS A 133 -17.52 17.13 -9.59
N GLY A 134 -16.66 17.32 -8.58
CA GLY A 134 -16.47 18.60 -7.91
C GLY A 134 -17.54 18.98 -6.86
N HIS A 135 -18.48 18.12 -6.52
CA HIS A 135 -19.45 18.43 -5.46
C HIS A 135 -18.82 18.23 -4.08
N PRO A 136 -19.09 19.11 -3.09
CA PRO A 136 -18.54 18.99 -1.75
C PRO A 136 -18.99 17.70 -1.05
N LEU A 137 -18.06 17.07 -0.33
CA LEU A 137 -18.32 15.89 0.51
C LEU A 137 -18.50 16.29 1.98
N SER A 138 -19.38 17.24 2.23
CA SER A 138 -19.67 17.79 3.56
C SER A 138 -21.14 18.25 3.65
N GLY A 139 -21.59 18.52 4.89
CA GLY A 139 -22.91 19.04 5.17
C GLY A 139 -24.05 18.22 4.56
N ASP A 140 -25.07 18.92 4.05
CA ASP A 140 -26.29 18.32 3.51
C ASP A 140 -26.09 17.54 2.21
N ASN A 141 -24.91 17.61 1.59
CA ASN A 141 -24.59 16.85 0.38
C ASN A 141 -24.06 15.44 0.68
N LEU A 142 -24.14 14.97 1.92
CA LEU A 142 -23.86 13.58 2.24
C LEU A 142 -25.14 12.74 2.26
N VAL A 143 -25.06 11.52 1.73
CA VAL A 143 -26.16 10.54 1.85
C VAL A 143 -26.19 10.03 3.29
N PRO A 144 -27.25 10.29 4.09
CA PRO A 144 -27.27 10.02 5.53
C PRO A 144 -26.97 8.58 5.89
N TRP A 145 -27.51 7.63 5.15
CA TRP A 145 -27.31 6.19 5.40
C TRP A 145 -25.85 5.75 5.31
N TYR A 146 -25.05 6.38 4.43
CA TYR A 146 -23.62 6.11 4.33
C TYR A 146 -22.82 6.88 5.39
N ALA A 147 -23.23 8.11 5.72
CA ALA A 147 -22.60 8.93 6.75
C ALA A 147 -22.65 8.25 8.13
N HIS A 148 -23.76 7.63 8.49
CA HIS A 148 -23.91 6.85 9.73
C HIS A 148 -22.91 5.70 9.86
N ARG A 149 -22.40 5.20 8.73
CA ARG A 149 -21.40 4.11 8.68
C ARG A 149 -19.97 4.62 8.45
N GLY A 150 -19.73 5.91 8.61
CA GLY A 150 -18.43 6.54 8.42
C GLY A 150 -17.99 6.71 6.96
N TYR A 151 -18.90 6.48 5.98
CA TYR A 151 -18.61 6.67 4.56
C TYR A 151 -19.17 8.00 4.06
N ARG A 152 -18.40 8.72 3.24
CA ARG A 152 -18.85 9.96 2.62
C ARG A 152 -19.26 9.71 1.17
N LYS A 153 -20.57 9.72 0.89
CA LYS A 153 -21.11 9.57 -0.45
C LYS A 153 -21.85 10.83 -0.87
N CYS A 154 -21.47 11.39 -2.00
CA CYS A 154 -22.11 12.59 -2.57
C CYS A 154 -23.57 12.33 -2.89
N LYS A 155 -24.49 13.09 -2.28
CA LYS A 155 -25.94 12.98 -2.44
C LYS A 155 -26.39 13.34 -3.85
N ILE A 156 -25.81 14.39 -4.46
CA ILE A 156 -26.11 14.80 -5.84
C ILE A 156 -25.79 13.65 -6.81
N CYS A 157 -24.56 13.13 -6.77
CA CYS A 157 -24.16 12.03 -7.65
C CYS A 157 -24.95 10.73 -7.39
N HIS A 158 -25.31 10.48 -6.14
CA HIS A 158 -26.13 9.34 -5.77
C HIS A 158 -27.51 9.44 -6.39
N ASN A 159 -28.18 10.60 -6.23
CA ASN A 159 -29.50 10.84 -6.76
C ASN A 159 -29.55 10.77 -8.29
N GLU A 160 -28.52 11.32 -8.98
CA GLU A 160 -28.38 11.16 -10.43
C GLU A 160 -28.28 9.69 -10.85
N SER A 161 -27.48 8.91 -10.15
CA SER A 161 -27.31 7.48 -10.43
C SER A 161 -28.60 6.70 -10.22
N VAL A 162 -29.31 6.99 -9.12
CA VAL A 162 -30.62 6.39 -8.82
C VAL A 162 -31.67 6.75 -9.89
N SER A 163 -31.69 8.02 -10.31
CA SER A 163 -32.64 8.49 -11.35
C SER A 163 -32.35 7.81 -12.69
N LYS A 164 -31.09 7.70 -13.09
CA LYS A 164 -30.68 6.99 -14.32
C LYS A 164 -31.07 5.50 -14.25
N TYR A 165 -30.83 4.85 -13.10
CA TYR A 165 -31.23 3.46 -12.91
C TYR A 165 -32.73 3.26 -13.00
N LYS A 166 -33.55 4.11 -12.32
CA LYS A 166 -35.03 4.07 -12.39
C LYS A 166 -35.53 4.28 -13.81
N ALA A 167 -34.97 5.23 -14.56
CA ALA A 167 -35.31 5.49 -15.95
C ALA A 167 -35.03 4.28 -16.85
N LYS A 168 -33.84 3.66 -16.70
CA LYS A 168 -33.48 2.44 -17.44
C LYS A 168 -34.42 1.29 -17.15
N LYS A 169 -34.75 1.08 -15.85
CA LYS A 169 -35.67 0.03 -15.43
C LYS A 169 -37.08 0.24 -16.03
N ARG A 170 -37.64 1.47 -15.94
CA ARG A 170 -38.93 1.80 -16.53
C ARG A 170 -38.96 1.54 -18.04
N LYS A 171 -37.87 1.86 -18.76
CA LYS A 171 -37.76 1.59 -20.20
C LYS A 171 -37.79 0.09 -20.48
N ALA A 172 -37.03 -0.72 -19.71
CA ALA A 172 -36.99 -2.16 -19.84
C ALA A 172 -38.35 -2.80 -19.55
N ASP A 173 -39.02 -2.39 -18.46
CA ASP A 173 -40.35 -2.88 -18.08
C ASP A 173 -41.40 -2.56 -19.17
N ARG A 174 -41.32 -1.36 -19.80
CA ARG A 174 -42.21 -0.98 -20.90
C ARG A 174 -41.99 -1.83 -22.14
N VAL A 175 -40.73 -2.14 -22.48
CA VAL A 175 -40.40 -3.03 -23.60
C VAL A 175 -40.94 -4.44 -23.37
N ALA A 176 -40.65 -5.00 -22.18
CA ALA A 176 -41.15 -6.32 -21.79
C ALA A 176 -42.69 -6.39 -21.86
N LYS A 177 -43.40 -5.35 -21.36
CA LYS A 177 -44.87 -5.28 -21.38
C LYS A 177 -45.42 -5.20 -22.81
N ASN A 178 -44.75 -4.50 -23.72
CA ASN A 178 -45.14 -4.43 -25.12
C ASN A 178 -44.91 -5.75 -25.87
N GLN A 179 -43.82 -6.47 -25.57
CA GLN A 179 -43.55 -7.79 -26.14
C GLN A 179 -44.59 -8.84 -25.72
N LEU A 180 -45.01 -8.82 -24.44
CA LEU A 180 -46.05 -9.71 -23.94
C LEU A 180 -47.41 -9.47 -24.62
N LYS A 181 -47.74 -8.21 -24.98
CA LYS A 181 -49.00 -7.88 -25.70
C LYS A 181 -48.99 -8.37 -27.16
N LEU A 182 -47.80 -8.50 -27.77
CA LEU A 182 -47.68 -8.98 -29.17
C LEU A 182 -47.72 -10.49 -29.29
N ILE A 183 -47.50 -11.25 -28.22
CA ILE A 183 -47.48 -12.72 -28.21
C ILE A 183 -48.79 -13.30 -27.71
N GLY A 184 -49.64 -12.49 -27.04
CA GLY A 184 -50.92 -12.94 -26.44
C GLY A 184 -52.20 -12.46 -27.18
N GLY A 185 -52.08 -11.99 -28.40
CA GLY A 185 -53.15 -11.72 -29.36
C GLY A 185 -52.99 -12.58 -30.60
#